data_4993cbe384b83e48da509c9be44c6ae7
#
_entry.id   4993cbe384b83e48da509c9be44c6ae7
#
_cell.length_a   1.000
_cell.length_b   1.000
_cell.length_c   1.000
_cell.angle_alpha   90.00
_cell.angle_beta   90.00
_cell.angle_gamma   90.00
#
_symmetry.space_group_name_H-M   'P 1'
#
loop_
_entity.id
_entity.type
_entity.pdbx_description
1 polymer ?
#
loop_
_entity_poly.entity_id
_entity_poly.type
_entity_poly.pdbx_seq_one_letter_code
_entity_poly.pdbx_strand_id
1 'polypeptide(L)'
;MSHPLFDISGRRALVTGSSRGIGFALARGLLEAGCTVVLNGRDAGRLTKAASELPGDVHTAVFDVTDGPSVAAGIADVEDRVGPIDILVNNAGMQLRAPLLEFTDTDWHRILNTNLTSAFLVGREAARRMTERGHGKIVNICSLQSEVVRPGIAPYAATKGALKMLTKGMCADWGQYGVQVNGLGPGYIETELTQPLVEDEEFSAWVRRRTPAGRWGRTEDLVGGVLFLASPAADFVSGQVLYVDGGMTSVL
;
A
#
# COMPACT_ATOMS: atom_id res chain seq x y z
N MET A 1 -8.49 24.65 -9.15
CA MET A 1 -7.17 24.79 -8.47
C MET A 1 -7.26 24.03 -7.16
N SER A 2 -6.41 23.05 -6.93
CA SER A 2 -6.32 22.33 -5.65
C SER A 2 -5.71 23.26 -4.59
N HIS A 3 -6.08 23.07 -3.32
CA HIS A 3 -5.47 23.81 -2.22
C HIS A 3 -3.97 23.44 -2.14
N PRO A 4 -3.04 24.42 -1.95
CA PRO A 4 -1.59 24.16 -1.98
C PRO A 4 -1.12 23.03 -1.03
N LEU A 5 -1.79 22.82 0.10
CA LEU A 5 -1.48 21.74 1.04
C LEU A 5 -1.69 20.33 0.44
N PHE A 6 -2.47 20.18 -0.62
CA PHE A 6 -2.71 18.91 -1.31
C PHE A 6 -1.96 18.80 -2.63
N ASP A 7 -1.11 19.78 -2.96
CA ASP A 7 -0.34 19.75 -4.19
C ASP A 7 0.86 18.81 -4.05
N ILE A 8 0.86 17.76 -4.87
CA ILE A 8 1.93 16.78 -5.00
C ILE A 8 2.47 16.72 -6.44
N SER A 9 2.15 17.71 -7.26
CA SER A 9 2.61 17.77 -8.63
C SER A 9 4.14 17.81 -8.72
N GLY A 10 4.70 17.11 -9.70
CA GLY A 10 6.13 16.96 -9.88
C GLY A 10 6.85 16.03 -8.89
N ARG A 11 6.14 15.46 -7.90
CA ARG A 11 6.68 14.41 -7.01
C ARG A 11 6.79 13.08 -7.74
N ARG A 12 7.73 12.24 -7.32
CA ARG A 12 7.94 10.89 -7.87
C ARG A 12 7.45 9.85 -6.89
N ALA A 13 6.52 9.01 -7.34
CA ALA A 13 5.87 8.00 -6.52
C ALA A 13 6.23 6.59 -6.99
N LEU A 14 6.80 5.77 -6.10
CA LEU A 14 6.97 4.33 -6.33
C LEU A 14 5.82 3.59 -5.63
N VAL A 15 5.07 2.79 -6.39
CA VAL A 15 3.98 1.95 -5.85
C VAL A 15 4.32 0.48 -6.06
N THR A 16 4.50 -0.28 -4.97
CA THR A 16 4.81 -1.71 -5.08
C THR A 16 3.55 -2.54 -5.34
N GLY A 17 3.69 -3.62 -6.16
CA GLY A 17 2.56 -4.48 -6.50
C GLY A 17 1.43 -3.75 -7.25
N SER A 18 1.78 -2.86 -8.17
CA SER A 18 0.86 -1.91 -8.80
C SER A 18 0.42 -2.26 -10.22
N SER A 19 0.65 -3.50 -10.68
CA SER A 19 0.18 -3.94 -12.00
C SER A 19 -1.34 -4.17 -12.07
N ARG A 20 -2.08 -4.14 -10.95
CA ARG A 20 -3.54 -4.32 -10.86
C ARG A 20 -4.09 -3.92 -9.49
N GLY A 21 -5.42 -3.96 -9.36
CA GLY A 21 -6.14 -3.82 -8.09
C GLY A 21 -5.87 -2.50 -7.38
N ILE A 22 -5.74 -2.54 -6.04
CA ILE A 22 -5.54 -1.35 -5.21
C ILE A 22 -4.29 -0.59 -5.65
N GLY A 23 -3.14 -1.26 -5.81
CA GLY A 23 -1.89 -0.60 -6.19
C GLY A 23 -1.99 0.15 -7.51
N PHE A 24 -2.69 -0.41 -8.50
CA PHE A 24 -2.93 0.24 -9.78
C PHE A 24 -3.81 1.48 -9.65
N ALA A 25 -4.90 1.40 -8.87
CA ALA A 25 -5.79 2.53 -8.64
C ALA A 25 -5.10 3.67 -7.87
N LEU A 26 -4.27 3.34 -6.86
CA LEU A 26 -3.47 4.33 -6.14
C LEU A 26 -2.43 4.99 -7.06
N ALA A 27 -1.76 4.20 -7.92
CA ALA A 27 -0.83 4.71 -8.92
C ALA A 27 -1.51 5.68 -9.90
N ARG A 28 -2.71 5.31 -10.39
CA ARG A 28 -3.53 6.19 -11.24
C ARG A 28 -3.86 7.50 -10.52
N GLY A 29 -4.35 7.44 -9.28
CA GLY A 29 -4.71 8.64 -8.52
C GLY A 29 -3.53 9.57 -8.25
N LEU A 30 -2.35 9.03 -7.96
CA LEU A 30 -1.11 9.81 -7.82
C LEU A 30 -0.70 10.47 -9.15
N LEU A 31 -0.82 9.75 -10.26
CA LEU A 31 -0.56 10.27 -11.60
C LEU A 31 -1.51 11.41 -11.98
N GLU A 32 -2.82 11.23 -11.73
CA GLU A 32 -3.85 12.25 -11.96
C GLU A 32 -3.64 13.50 -11.09
N ALA A 33 -2.98 13.34 -9.94
CA ALA A 33 -2.57 14.45 -9.07
C ALA A 33 -1.23 15.11 -9.49
N GLY A 34 -0.67 14.70 -10.64
CA GLY A 34 0.53 15.31 -11.23
C GLY A 34 1.86 14.69 -10.82
N CYS A 35 1.85 13.52 -10.19
CA CYS A 35 3.10 12.79 -9.92
C CYS A 35 3.64 12.09 -11.17
N THR A 36 4.96 11.96 -11.26
CA THR A 36 5.58 10.87 -12.02
C THR A 36 5.41 9.58 -11.24
N VAL A 37 4.94 8.52 -11.88
CA VAL A 37 4.63 7.26 -11.18
C VAL A 37 5.51 6.12 -11.68
N VAL A 38 6.07 5.35 -10.76
CA VAL A 38 6.80 4.12 -11.03
C VAL A 38 5.97 2.93 -10.55
N LEU A 39 5.54 2.08 -11.48
CA LEU A 39 4.86 0.82 -11.20
C LEU A 39 5.89 -0.27 -10.89
N ASN A 40 5.68 -1.02 -9.81
CA ASN A 40 6.53 -2.16 -9.48
C ASN A 40 5.75 -3.47 -9.48
N GLY A 41 6.44 -4.51 -9.90
CA GLY A 41 6.01 -5.91 -9.85
C GLY A 41 7.11 -6.83 -10.35
N ARG A 42 6.85 -8.15 -10.37
CA ARG A 42 7.83 -9.17 -10.82
C ARG A 42 7.70 -9.52 -12.29
N ASP A 43 6.58 -9.20 -12.90
CA ASP A 43 6.25 -9.56 -14.27
C ASP A 43 6.30 -8.32 -15.17
N ALA A 44 7.32 -8.26 -16.02
CA ALA A 44 7.55 -7.15 -16.93
C ALA A 44 6.38 -6.95 -17.91
N GLY A 45 5.80 -8.03 -18.43
CA GLY A 45 4.69 -7.95 -19.38
C GLY A 45 3.43 -7.34 -18.77
N ARG A 46 3.10 -7.75 -17.53
CA ARG A 46 1.98 -7.15 -16.77
C ARG A 46 2.22 -5.70 -16.44
N LEU A 47 3.45 -5.32 -16.08
CA LEU A 47 3.78 -3.92 -15.80
C LEU A 47 3.69 -3.06 -17.06
N THR A 48 4.20 -3.54 -18.20
CA THR A 48 4.10 -2.84 -19.48
C THR A 48 2.63 -2.63 -19.87
N LYS A 49 1.80 -3.67 -19.74
CA LYS A 49 0.36 -3.55 -19.98
C LYS A 49 -0.28 -2.52 -19.05
N ALA A 50 -0.04 -2.61 -17.75
CA ALA A 50 -0.58 -1.66 -16.78
C ALA A 50 -0.14 -0.20 -17.07
N ALA A 51 1.12 0.00 -17.42
CA ALA A 51 1.63 1.33 -17.78
C ALA A 51 0.93 1.88 -19.04
N SER A 52 0.64 1.04 -20.05
CA SER A 52 -0.06 1.47 -21.26
C SER A 52 -1.53 1.89 -21.03
N GLU A 53 -2.13 1.50 -19.91
CA GLU A 53 -3.50 1.87 -19.53
C GLU A 53 -3.56 3.21 -18.76
N LEU A 54 -2.41 3.77 -18.40
CA LEU A 54 -2.30 5.02 -17.64
C LEU A 54 -1.82 6.16 -18.55
N PRO A 55 -2.49 7.31 -18.56
CA PRO A 55 -2.03 8.49 -19.28
C PRO A 55 -0.95 9.22 -18.47
N GLY A 56 0.10 9.73 -19.13
CA GLY A 56 1.08 10.61 -18.48
C GLY A 56 2.45 9.98 -18.25
N ASP A 57 3.17 10.48 -17.24
CA ASP A 57 4.58 10.10 -16.97
C ASP A 57 4.63 8.85 -16.07
N VAL A 58 4.62 7.69 -16.71
CA VAL A 58 4.59 6.38 -16.07
C VAL A 58 5.81 5.56 -16.43
N HIS A 59 6.51 5.08 -15.42
CA HIS A 59 7.66 4.19 -15.53
C HIS A 59 7.38 2.83 -14.91
N THR A 60 8.22 1.85 -15.20
CA THR A 60 8.14 0.50 -14.62
C THR A 60 9.46 0.11 -13.97
N ALA A 61 9.38 -0.62 -12.85
CA ALA A 61 10.51 -1.19 -12.15
C ALA A 61 10.23 -2.65 -11.83
N VAL A 62 10.98 -3.55 -12.47
CA VAL A 62 10.82 -5.01 -12.29
C VAL A 62 11.78 -5.47 -11.21
N PHE A 63 11.26 -5.75 -10.02
CA PHE A 63 12.02 -6.38 -8.93
C PHE A 63 11.10 -7.10 -7.94
N ASP A 64 11.67 -8.12 -7.26
CA ASP A 64 10.96 -8.84 -6.20
C ASP A 64 11.14 -8.11 -4.86
N VAL A 65 10.02 -7.63 -4.30
CA VAL A 65 9.99 -6.93 -3.01
C VAL A 65 10.37 -7.80 -1.81
N THR A 66 10.41 -9.13 -1.99
CA THR A 66 10.77 -10.08 -0.93
C THR A 66 12.26 -10.43 -0.91
N ASP A 67 13.02 -9.97 -1.91
CA ASP A 67 14.46 -10.20 -2.04
C ASP A 67 15.25 -8.91 -1.81
N GLY A 68 16.03 -8.86 -0.73
CA GLY A 68 16.76 -7.66 -0.33
C GLY A 68 17.72 -7.09 -1.39
N PRO A 69 18.60 -7.92 -2.00
CA PRO A 69 19.44 -7.48 -3.12
C PRO A 69 18.66 -6.94 -4.31
N SER A 70 17.53 -7.59 -4.69
CA SER A 70 16.65 -7.15 -5.77
C SER A 70 16.01 -5.79 -5.46
N VAL A 71 15.59 -5.59 -4.22
CA VAL A 71 15.04 -4.31 -3.73
C VAL A 71 16.09 -3.20 -3.82
N ALA A 72 17.31 -3.44 -3.31
CA ALA A 72 18.37 -2.44 -3.33
C ALA A 72 18.74 -2.01 -4.77
N ALA A 73 18.91 -2.99 -5.67
CA ALA A 73 19.18 -2.71 -7.08
C ALA A 73 18.00 -1.99 -7.76
N GLY A 74 16.77 -2.42 -7.49
CA GLY A 74 15.56 -1.83 -8.07
C GLY A 74 15.32 -0.39 -7.64
N ILE A 75 15.52 -0.04 -6.36
CA ILE A 75 15.43 1.32 -5.86
C ILE A 75 16.51 2.22 -6.47
N ALA A 76 17.76 1.70 -6.55
CA ALA A 76 18.86 2.44 -7.18
C ALA A 76 18.55 2.75 -8.66
N ASP A 77 18.14 1.74 -9.43
CA ASP A 77 17.78 1.90 -10.83
C ASP A 77 16.63 2.91 -11.04
N VAL A 78 15.62 2.90 -10.16
CA VAL A 78 14.53 3.89 -10.20
C VAL A 78 15.07 5.31 -10.00
N GLU A 79 15.88 5.55 -8.96
CA GLU A 79 16.40 6.89 -8.68
C GLU A 79 17.39 7.37 -9.74
N ASP A 80 18.17 6.46 -10.33
CA ASP A 80 19.10 6.81 -11.42
C ASP A 80 18.37 7.18 -12.72
N ARG A 81 17.30 6.49 -13.08
CA ARG A 81 16.58 6.70 -14.34
C ARG A 81 15.44 7.72 -14.28
N VAL A 82 14.75 7.77 -13.15
CA VAL A 82 13.53 8.59 -12.98
C VAL A 82 13.80 9.77 -12.05
N GLY A 83 14.68 9.58 -11.08
CA GLY A 83 15.04 10.56 -10.06
C GLY A 83 14.56 10.17 -8.65
N PRO A 84 14.83 11.03 -7.65
CA PRO A 84 14.57 10.75 -6.25
C PRO A 84 13.12 10.34 -5.97
N ILE A 85 12.94 9.25 -5.22
CA ILE A 85 11.60 8.79 -4.79
C ILE A 85 11.12 9.69 -3.65
N ASP A 86 10.11 10.52 -3.89
CA ASP A 86 9.50 11.40 -2.88
C ASP A 86 8.40 10.67 -2.08
N ILE A 87 7.68 9.76 -2.74
CA ILE A 87 6.55 9.03 -2.19
C ILE A 87 6.75 7.54 -2.43
N LEU A 88 6.70 6.74 -1.36
CA LEU A 88 6.68 5.28 -1.45
C LEU A 88 5.31 4.77 -0.97
N VAL A 89 4.64 3.95 -1.78
CA VAL A 89 3.46 3.19 -1.37
C VAL A 89 3.81 1.70 -1.33
N ASN A 90 3.98 1.16 -0.12
CA ASN A 90 4.15 -0.27 0.12
C ASN A 90 2.80 -0.96 0.03
N ASN A 91 2.42 -1.35 -1.17
CA ASN A 91 1.13 -2.01 -1.44
C ASN A 91 1.27 -3.51 -1.73
N ALA A 92 2.43 -3.98 -2.15
CA ALA A 92 2.62 -5.40 -2.44
C ALA A 92 2.14 -6.28 -1.28
N GLY A 93 1.29 -7.25 -1.58
CA GLY A 93 0.70 -8.11 -0.57
C GLY A 93 -0.08 -9.27 -1.20
N MET A 94 -0.41 -10.25 -0.35
CA MET A 94 -1.19 -11.41 -0.73
C MET A 94 -2.11 -11.83 0.40
N GLN A 95 -3.10 -12.65 0.07
CA GLN A 95 -3.99 -13.30 1.03
C GLN A 95 -3.92 -14.81 0.84
N LEU A 96 -3.80 -15.52 1.94
CA LEU A 96 -4.00 -16.97 2.04
C LEU A 96 -5.08 -17.24 3.08
N ARG A 97 -6.00 -18.13 2.76
CA ARG A 97 -7.17 -18.47 3.62
C ARG A 97 -7.16 -19.94 3.88
N ALA A 98 -7.09 -20.31 5.14
CA ALA A 98 -7.27 -21.67 5.63
C ALA A 98 -7.61 -21.64 7.12
N PRO A 99 -8.24 -22.70 7.66
CA PRO A 99 -8.30 -22.92 9.10
C PRO A 99 -6.89 -22.87 9.70
N LEU A 100 -6.72 -22.23 10.86
CA LEU A 100 -5.39 -22.02 11.44
C LEU A 100 -4.63 -23.33 11.71
N LEU A 101 -5.33 -24.41 12.07
CA LEU A 101 -4.73 -25.72 12.30
C LEU A 101 -4.22 -26.40 11.02
N GLU A 102 -4.69 -25.97 9.84
CA GLU A 102 -4.32 -26.50 8.54
C GLU A 102 -3.31 -25.60 7.82
N PHE A 103 -2.98 -24.45 8.42
CA PHE A 103 -2.08 -23.48 7.80
C PHE A 103 -0.63 -23.99 7.88
N THR A 104 0.00 -24.18 6.72
CA THR A 104 1.36 -24.74 6.66
C THR A 104 2.43 -23.71 7.06
N ASP A 105 3.58 -24.20 7.58
CA ASP A 105 4.73 -23.34 7.87
C ASP A 105 5.23 -22.61 6.61
N THR A 106 5.18 -23.28 5.46
CA THR A 106 5.53 -22.68 4.15
C THR A 106 4.64 -21.50 3.82
N ASP A 107 3.34 -21.64 3.96
CA ASP A 107 2.38 -20.56 3.69
C ASP A 107 2.49 -19.43 4.73
N TRP A 108 2.79 -19.79 5.99
CA TRP A 108 3.09 -18.82 7.04
C TRP A 108 4.29 -17.95 6.67
N HIS A 109 5.40 -18.53 6.30
CA HIS A 109 6.59 -17.78 5.88
C HIS A 109 6.34 -16.98 4.60
N ARG A 110 5.60 -17.53 3.66
CA ARG A 110 5.25 -16.85 2.41
C ARG A 110 4.43 -15.60 2.63
N ILE A 111 3.39 -15.66 3.49
CA ILE A 111 2.54 -14.49 3.76
C ILE A 111 3.28 -13.43 4.58
N LEU A 112 4.12 -13.83 5.55
CA LEU A 112 5.00 -12.92 6.29
C LEU A 112 5.98 -12.21 5.37
N ASN A 113 6.67 -12.95 4.52
CA ASN A 113 7.65 -12.36 3.60
C ASN A 113 7.01 -11.37 2.64
N THR A 114 5.82 -11.72 2.10
CA THR A 114 5.16 -10.86 1.11
C THR A 114 4.50 -9.63 1.74
N ASN A 115 3.87 -9.75 2.91
CA ASN A 115 3.04 -8.66 3.46
C ASN A 115 3.78 -7.79 4.48
N LEU A 116 4.83 -8.30 5.12
CA LEU A 116 5.54 -7.61 6.18
C LEU A 116 7.01 -7.37 5.85
N THR A 117 7.77 -8.45 5.56
CA THR A 117 9.21 -8.33 5.27
C THR A 117 9.45 -7.45 4.04
N SER A 118 8.62 -7.55 3.02
CA SER A 118 8.71 -6.70 1.82
C SER A 118 8.61 -5.21 2.16
N ALA A 119 7.62 -4.82 2.98
CA ALA A 119 7.44 -3.43 3.38
C ALA A 119 8.63 -2.90 4.20
N PHE A 120 9.22 -3.77 5.03
CA PHE A 120 10.47 -3.45 5.74
C PHE A 120 11.63 -3.25 4.77
N LEU A 121 11.86 -4.17 3.83
CA LEU A 121 12.98 -4.10 2.90
C LEU A 121 12.89 -2.87 2.00
N VAL A 122 11.74 -2.68 1.34
CA VAL A 122 11.53 -1.54 0.42
C VAL A 122 11.51 -0.21 1.19
N GLY A 123 10.81 -0.17 2.34
CA GLY A 123 10.75 1.02 3.20
C GLY A 123 12.13 1.45 3.70
N ARG A 124 12.93 0.50 4.18
CA ARG A 124 14.29 0.76 4.66
C ARG A 124 15.19 1.31 3.56
N GLU A 125 15.14 0.72 2.36
CA GLU A 125 16.01 1.12 1.27
C GLU A 125 15.63 2.51 0.72
N ALA A 126 14.33 2.81 0.59
CA ALA A 126 13.87 4.13 0.22
C ALA A 126 14.18 5.17 1.32
N ALA A 127 13.96 4.83 2.60
CA ALA A 127 14.21 5.71 3.72
C ALA A 127 15.68 6.12 3.87
N ARG A 128 16.65 5.26 3.54
CA ARG A 128 18.07 5.64 3.50
C ARG A 128 18.31 6.90 2.68
N ARG A 129 17.72 6.95 1.50
CA ARG A 129 17.85 8.07 0.57
C ARG A 129 16.98 9.26 0.96
N MET A 130 15.76 9.01 1.47
CA MET A 130 14.86 10.05 1.94
C MET A 130 15.44 10.80 3.15
N THR A 131 16.04 10.08 4.11
CA THR A 131 16.64 10.69 5.30
C THR A 131 17.87 11.55 4.97
N GLU A 132 18.67 11.15 3.98
CA GLU A 132 19.79 11.95 3.48
C GLU A 132 19.32 13.27 2.84
N ARG A 133 18.15 13.24 2.17
CA ARG A 133 17.54 14.42 1.55
C ARG A 133 16.72 15.28 2.51
N GLY A 134 16.42 14.76 3.71
CA GLY A 134 15.62 15.47 4.71
C GLY A 134 14.12 15.50 4.42
N HIS A 135 13.61 14.69 3.51
CA HIS A 135 12.17 14.59 3.20
C HIS A 135 11.79 13.26 2.55
N GLY A 136 10.55 12.83 2.79
CA GLY A 136 9.94 11.66 2.17
C GLY A 136 8.59 11.30 2.78
N LYS A 137 7.74 10.65 2.00
CA LYS A 137 6.43 10.13 2.44
C LYS A 137 6.37 8.64 2.17
N ILE A 138 6.10 7.84 3.21
CA ILE A 138 5.92 6.39 3.09
C ILE A 138 4.50 6.05 3.55
N VAL A 139 3.74 5.38 2.68
CA VAL A 139 2.40 4.89 2.96
C VAL A 139 2.40 3.37 2.89
N ASN A 140 2.19 2.70 4.02
CA ASN A 140 2.05 1.25 4.11
C ASN A 140 0.58 0.87 3.96
N ILE A 141 0.25 -0.01 3.01
CA ILE A 141 -1.13 -0.49 2.86
C ILE A 141 -1.41 -1.56 3.92
N CYS A 142 -2.00 -1.09 5.00
CA CYS A 142 -2.50 -1.88 6.12
C CYS A 142 -3.81 -2.60 5.73
N SER A 143 -4.73 -2.76 6.66
CA SER A 143 -6.06 -3.33 6.45
C SER A 143 -6.93 -3.03 7.66
N LEU A 144 -8.24 -3.12 7.54
CA LEU A 144 -9.14 -3.22 8.68
C LEU A 144 -8.75 -4.42 9.59
N GLN A 145 -8.14 -5.46 9.02
CA GLN A 145 -7.61 -6.60 9.78
C GLN A 145 -6.33 -6.28 10.57
N SER A 146 -5.85 -5.07 10.56
CA SER A 146 -4.85 -4.58 11.54
C SER A 146 -5.46 -4.33 12.92
N GLU A 147 -6.80 -4.23 13.02
CA GLU A 147 -7.56 -4.00 14.28
C GLU A 147 -8.46 -5.17 14.64
N VAL A 148 -9.11 -5.78 13.66
CA VAL A 148 -10.10 -6.84 13.86
C VAL A 148 -9.77 -8.04 13.00
N VAL A 149 -10.30 -9.20 13.38
CA VAL A 149 -10.04 -10.45 12.66
C VAL A 149 -11.33 -11.25 12.53
N ARG A 150 -11.41 -12.06 11.48
CA ARG A 150 -12.43 -13.09 11.32
C ARG A 150 -11.79 -14.48 11.16
N PRO A 151 -12.55 -15.57 11.30
CA PRO A 151 -12.05 -16.92 11.07
C PRO A 151 -11.40 -17.10 9.69
N GLY A 152 -10.39 -17.97 9.61
CA GLY A 152 -9.72 -18.37 8.38
C GLY A 152 -8.69 -17.38 7.81
N ILE A 153 -8.37 -16.29 8.51
CA ILE A 153 -7.41 -15.26 8.03
C ILE A 153 -6.41 -14.82 9.12
N ALA A 154 -6.25 -15.58 10.19
CA ALA A 154 -5.39 -15.18 11.31
C ALA A 154 -3.94 -14.84 10.87
N PRO A 155 -3.25 -15.61 9.98
CA PRO A 155 -1.92 -15.26 9.51
C PRO A 155 -1.89 -13.92 8.74
N TYR A 156 -2.90 -13.64 7.92
CA TYR A 156 -3.02 -12.36 7.24
C TYR A 156 -3.18 -11.20 8.24
N ALA A 157 -4.11 -11.35 9.20
CA ALA A 157 -4.33 -10.34 10.24
C ALA A 157 -3.06 -10.10 11.08
N ALA A 158 -2.31 -11.15 11.41
CA ALA A 158 -1.02 -11.04 12.07
C ALA A 158 -0.04 -10.18 11.27
N THR A 159 0.08 -10.40 9.95
CA THR A 159 0.95 -9.56 9.10
C THR A 159 0.50 -8.10 9.07
N LYS A 160 -0.80 -7.84 9.03
CA LYS A 160 -1.34 -6.47 8.96
C LYS A 160 -1.28 -5.73 10.30
N GLY A 161 -1.47 -6.46 11.42
CA GLY A 161 -1.20 -5.95 12.77
C GLY A 161 0.28 -5.61 12.97
N ALA A 162 1.18 -6.50 12.53
CA ALA A 162 2.62 -6.25 12.56
C ALA A 162 3.02 -5.05 11.68
N LEU A 163 2.43 -4.91 10.48
CA LEU A 163 2.68 -3.78 9.59
C LEU A 163 2.23 -2.44 10.20
N LYS A 164 1.11 -2.42 10.93
CA LYS A 164 0.67 -1.27 11.73
C LYS A 164 1.74 -0.87 12.75
N MET A 165 2.30 -1.83 13.49
CA MET A 165 3.36 -1.54 14.47
C MET A 165 4.68 -1.17 13.80
N LEU A 166 5.02 -1.81 12.67
CA LEU A 166 6.20 -1.43 11.87
C LEU A 166 6.10 0.02 11.35
N THR A 167 4.90 0.46 10.94
CA THR A 167 4.65 1.85 10.54
C THR A 167 5.01 2.84 11.66
N LYS A 168 4.64 2.52 12.92
CA LYS A 168 5.01 3.33 14.09
C LYS A 168 6.52 3.31 14.36
N GLY A 169 7.16 2.13 14.25
CA GLY A 169 8.60 2.01 14.41
C GLY A 169 9.37 2.83 13.37
N MET A 170 8.98 2.71 12.10
CA MET A 170 9.56 3.50 11.01
C MET A 170 9.40 5.02 11.25
N CYS A 171 8.22 5.44 11.74
CA CYS A 171 7.99 6.85 12.13
C CYS A 171 8.93 7.29 13.25
N ALA A 172 9.09 6.48 14.28
CA ALA A 172 9.94 6.80 15.43
C ALA A 172 11.42 6.96 15.02
N ASP A 173 11.89 6.09 14.13
CA ASP A 173 13.29 6.09 13.70
C ASP A 173 13.60 7.20 12.67
N TRP A 174 12.66 7.48 11.75
CA TRP A 174 12.95 8.33 10.59
C TRP A 174 12.29 9.72 10.64
N GLY A 175 11.34 9.94 11.54
CA GLY A 175 10.60 11.21 11.63
C GLY A 175 11.48 12.43 11.87
N GLN A 176 12.54 12.29 12.69
CA GLN A 176 13.52 13.35 12.96
C GLN A 176 14.31 13.79 11.72
N TYR A 177 14.33 12.96 10.69
CA TYR A 177 14.99 13.24 9.40
C TYR A 177 14.01 13.71 8.32
N GLY A 178 12.80 14.15 8.69
CA GLY A 178 11.82 14.70 7.75
C GLY A 178 11.03 13.66 6.95
N VAL A 179 11.06 12.38 7.35
CA VAL A 179 10.31 11.30 6.68
C VAL A 179 9.04 10.99 7.47
N GLN A 180 7.86 11.21 6.88
CA GLN A 180 6.60 10.79 7.46
C GLN A 180 6.23 9.38 7.00
N VAL A 181 5.87 8.52 7.94
CA VAL A 181 5.47 7.14 7.67
C VAL A 181 4.09 6.89 8.24
N ASN A 182 3.13 6.56 7.39
CA ASN A 182 1.75 6.30 7.77
C ASN A 182 1.22 5.01 7.13
N GLY A 183 0.10 4.53 7.65
CA GLY A 183 -0.68 3.44 7.08
C GLY A 183 -1.95 3.95 6.41
N LEU A 184 -2.35 3.30 5.33
CA LEU A 184 -3.70 3.36 4.80
C LEU A 184 -4.34 2.00 5.06
N GLY A 185 -5.49 1.96 5.74
CA GLY A 185 -6.19 0.74 6.16
C GLY A 185 -7.49 0.52 5.36
N PRO A 186 -7.45 -0.17 4.21
CA PRO A 186 -8.66 -0.48 3.45
C PRO A 186 -9.62 -1.39 4.23
N GLY A 187 -10.93 -1.15 4.02
CA GLY A 187 -12.00 -2.07 4.35
C GLY A 187 -12.11 -3.23 3.35
N TYR A 188 -13.33 -3.74 3.17
CA TYR A 188 -13.64 -4.67 2.09
C TYR A 188 -13.80 -3.90 0.77
N ILE A 189 -12.82 -4.05 -0.11
CA ILE A 189 -12.72 -3.35 -1.40
C ILE A 189 -12.94 -4.37 -2.53
N GLU A 190 -13.76 -4.02 -3.52
CA GLU A 190 -13.95 -4.78 -4.75
C GLU A 190 -12.67 -4.74 -5.60
N THR A 191 -12.09 -5.89 -5.84
CA THR A 191 -10.89 -6.10 -6.67
C THR A 191 -10.93 -7.51 -7.25
N GLU A 192 -10.06 -7.82 -8.22
CA GLU A 192 -9.91 -9.19 -8.72
C GLU A 192 -9.61 -10.20 -7.58
N LEU A 193 -8.85 -9.79 -6.57
CA LEU A 193 -8.51 -10.65 -5.42
C LEU A 193 -9.72 -10.98 -4.54
N THR A 194 -10.67 -10.07 -4.44
CA THR A 194 -11.86 -10.21 -3.59
C THR A 194 -13.10 -10.64 -4.38
N GLN A 195 -13.00 -10.75 -5.70
CA GLN A 195 -14.10 -11.12 -6.58
C GLN A 195 -14.87 -12.36 -6.12
N PRO A 196 -14.21 -13.48 -5.73
CA PRO A 196 -14.93 -14.64 -5.23
C PRO A 196 -15.75 -14.40 -3.95
N LEU A 197 -15.37 -13.40 -3.14
CA LEU A 197 -16.13 -13.00 -1.95
C LEU A 197 -17.26 -12.04 -2.29
N VAL A 198 -17.09 -11.23 -3.33
CA VAL A 198 -18.15 -10.33 -3.84
C VAL A 198 -19.28 -11.15 -4.42
N GLU A 199 -18.96 -12.24 -5.13
CA GLU A 199 -19.88 -13.16 -5.77
C GLU A 199 -20.58 -14.13 -4.78
N ASP A 200 -20.01 -14.30 -3.59
CA ASP A 200 -20.64 -15.01 -2.48
C ASP A 200 -21.74 -14.11 -1.88
N GLU A 201 -23.00 -14.42 -2.18
CA GLU A 201 -24.16 -13.61 -1.77
C GLU A 201 -24.29 -13.46 -0.27
N GLU A 202 -24.01 -14.52 0.51
CA GLU A 202 -24.13 -14.52 1.96
C GLU A 202 -23.03 -13.62 2.56
N PHE A 203 -21.78 -13.83 2.11
CA PHE A 203 -20.66 -13.03 2.57
C PHE A 203 -20.80 -11.56 2.14
N SER A 204 -21.23 -11.30 0.91
CA SER A 204 -21.45 -9.95 0.41
C SER A 204 -22.59 -9.23 1.16
N ALA A 205 -23.67 -9.93 1.50
CA ALA A 205 -24.73 -9.40 2.35
C ALA A 205 -24.22 -9.10 3.77
N TRP A 206 -23.36 -9.95 4.32
CA TRP A 206 -22.73 -9.70 5.61
C TRP A 206 -21.85 -8.46 5.58
N VAL A 207 -21.00 -8.28 4.55
CA VAL A 207 -20.17 -7.08 4.39
C VAL A 207 -21.03 -5.82 4.36
N ARG A 208 -22.11 -5.81 3.57
CA ARG A 208 -23.04 -4.67 3.48
C ARG A 208 -23.70 -4.36 4.82
N ARG A 209 -24.15 -5.37 5.56
CA ARG A 209 -24.77 -5.15 6.88
C ARG A 209 -23.77 -4.67 7.93
N ARG A 210 -22.53 -5.15 7.86
CA ARG A 210 -21.48 -4.84 8.85
C ARG A 210 -20.81 -3.49 8.60
N THR A 211 -20.89 -2.99 7.37
CA THR A 211 -20.30 -1.70 6.99
C THR A 211 -21.35 -0.60 7.13
N PRO A 212 -21.16 0.42 7.98
CA PRO A 212 -22.11 1.54 8.10
C PRO A 212 -22.45 2.23 6.78
N ALA A 213 -21.49 2.32 5.85
CA ALA A 213 -21.71 2.83 4.50
C ALA A 213 -22.61 1.93 3.63
N GLY A 214 -22.99 0.73 4.08
CA GLY A 214 -23.94 -0.18 3.43
C GLY A 214 -23.46 -0.83 2.13
N ARG A 215 -22.17 -0.73 1.82
CA ARG A 215 -21.61 -1.22 0.56
C ARG A 215 -20.18 -1.74 0.70
N TRP A 216 -19.72 -2.47 -0.29
CA TRP A 216 -18.31 -2.65 -0.55
C TRP A 216 -17.66 -1.31 -0.92
N GLY A 217 -16.39 -1.14 -0.55
CA GLY A 217 -15.58 -0.05 -1.05
C GLY A 217 -15.10 -0.34 -2.48
N ARG A 218 -14.82 0.73 -3.21
CA ARG A 218 -14.16 0.68 -4.51
C ARG A 218 -12.69 1.08 -4.36
N THR A 219 -11.86 0.72 -5.31
CA THR A 219 -10.44 1.12 -5.28
C THR A 219 -10.27 2.64 -5.26
N GLU A 220 -11.16 3.37 -5.91
CA GLU A 220 -11.18 4.84 -5.96
C GLU A 220 -11.48 5.49 -4.59
N ASP A 221 -12.21 4.81 -3.71
CA ASP A 221 -12.47 5.30 -2.35
C ASP A 221 -11.16 5.47 -1.54
N LEU A 222 -10.08 4.77 -1.92
CA LEU A 222 -8.78 4.81 -1.26
C LEU A 222 -7.89 5.95 -1.75
N VAL A 223 -8.14 6.49 -2.95
CA VAL A 223 -7.28 7.49 -3.61
C VAL A 223 -7.15 8.74 -2.76
N GLY A 224 -8.27 9.28 -2.26
CA GLY A 224 -8.24 10.48 -1.40
C GLY A 224 -7.34 10.31 -0.16
N GLY A 225 -7.35 9.11 0.43
CA GLY A 225 -6.51 8.79 1.59
C GLY A 225 -5.01 8.79 1.26
N VAL A 226 -4.62 8.20 0.13
CA VAL A 226 -3.19 8.21 -0.27
C VAL A 226 -2.74 9.60 -0.68
N LEU A 227 -3.55 10.37 -1.38
CA LEU A 227 -3.23 11.75 -1.74
C LEU A 227 -3.02 12.63 -0.50
N PHE A 228 -3.89 12.51 0.50
CA PHE A 228 -3.72 13.21 1.78
C PHE A 228 -2.39 12.82 2.45
N LEU A 229 -2.14 11.52 2.64
CA LEU A 229 -0.94 11.04 3.35
C LEU A 229 0.37 11.33 2.59
N ALA A 230 0.31 11.48 1.28
CA ALA A 230 1.44 11.83 0.41
C ALA A 230 1.69 13.35 0.30
N SER A 231 0.75 14.17 0.74
CA SER A 231 0.77 15.62 0.54
C SER A 231 1.35 16.40 1.74
N PRO A 232 1.68 17.69 1.57
CA PRO A 232 2.04 18.59 2.67
C PRO A 232 0.98 18.70 3.77
N ALA A 233 -0.31 18.44 3.46
CA ALA A 233 -1.38 18.42 4.47
C ALA A 233 -1.13 17.39 5.58
N ALA A 234 -0.28 16.39 5.33
CA ALA A 234 0.10 15.34 6.29
C ALA A 234 1.53 15.52 6.85
N ASP A 235 2.15 16.70 6.77
CA ASP A 235 3.53 16.90 7.25
C ASP A 235 3.67 16.68 8.77
N PHE A 236 2.59 16.86 9.53
CA PHE A 236 2.56 16.59 10.97
C PHE A 236 1.77 15.33 11.34
N VAL A 237 1.37 14.53 10.34
CA VAL A 237 0.73 13.23 10.52
C VAL A 237 1.78 12.15 10.29
N SER A 238 2.16 11.41 11.33
CA SER A 238 3.12 10.32 11.22
C SER A 238 2.83 9.22 12.24
N GLY A 239 3.11 7.97 11.89
CA GLY A 239 2.85 6.78 12.70
C GLY A 239 1.37 6.39 12.81
N GLN A 240 0.48 7.01 12.03
CA GLN A 240 -0.96 6.77 12.08
C GLN A 240 -1.42 5.79 10.99
N VAL A 241 -2.56 5.14 11.22
CA VAL A 241 -3.28 4.39 10.18
C VAL A 241 -4.61 5.08 9.92
N LEU A 242 -4.78 5.58 8.70
CA LEU A 242 -6.03 6.13 8.22
C LEU A 242 -6.89 4.97 7.66
N TYR A 243 -7.95 4.60 8.37
CA TYR A 243 -8.89 3.59 7.89
C TYR A 243 -9.88 4.18 6.88
N VAL A 244 -9.97 3.52 5.73
CA VAL A 244 -10.93 3.84 4.66
C VAL A 244 -11.76 2.56 4.43
N ASP A 245 -12.71 2.34 5.33
CA ASP A 245 -13.43 1.08 5.49
C ASP A 245 -14.96 1.24 5.57
N GLY A 246 -15.47 2.43 5.26
CA GLY A 246 -16.89 2.74 5.33
C GLY A 246 -17.47 2.72 6.76
N GLY A 247 -16.59 2.84 7.77
CA GLY A 247 -16.95 2.83 9.20
C GLY A 247 -16.99 1.43 9.82
N MET A 248 -16.53 0.39 9.13
CA MET A 248 -16.64 -1.00 9.58
C MET A 248 -15.90 -1.26 10.91
N THR A 249 -14.76 -0.62 11.14
CA THR A 249 -14.01 -0.75 12.40
C THR A 249 -14.51 0.18 13.52
N SER A 250 -15.45 1.08 13.23
CA SER A 250 -15.97 2.05 14.20
C SER A 250 -17.23 1.59 14.93
N VAL A 251 -17.78 0.44 14.59
CA VAL A 251 -19.01 -0.13 15.18
C VAL A 251 -18.79 -1.56 15.65
N LEU A 252 -19.64 -2.03 16.60
CA LEU A 252 -19.62 -3.39 17.17
C LEU A 252 -20.31 -4.41 16.25
#